data_1eb801946a6a8785946ae5e7b3543740
#
_entry.id   1eb801946a6a8785946ae5e7b3543740
#
_cell.length_a   1.000
_cell.length_b   1.000
_cell.length_c   1.000
_cell.angle_alpha   90.00
_cell.angle_beta   90.00
_cell.angle_gamma   90.00
#
_symmetry.space_group_name_H-M   'P 1'
#
loop_
_entity.id
_entity.type
_entity.pdbx_description
1 polymer ?
#
loop_
_entity_poly.entity_id
_entity_poly.type
_entity_poly.pdbx_seq_one_letter_code
_entity_poly.pdbx_strand_id
1 'polypeptide(L)'
;MMLVKVFFVVRPQRYASRKPLWSGYKPVIFLLLLTLAACQATPPPPLPPTTEPTSVVAIATPIATTTPPTPTPPPATCADLDANWGKDWPATLDALEQLIAADQSCGEEPLLSVKYAAHYIYGVALEEEGDQEAAVAQYRSALSIDPQRKEALEALTRLKALPKPTPPACLSTSPPRPDPAPAATPDTTQFATVLGDKLAFQGQPFEVKGVNYYPRHAPWQRFLSEADAAEMAKELDLIKQAGFNTLRIFLWYEPLFTCQPEDAIPNEAGFATVDKLLELARERDLKVIMTLNDLPDLVFRPLYTDEAHYDNQTVYIVRRYRNEPTILAWDLRNEGDINYGAQSSDEAKFSQQEVIAWLAHLSQLVRENDPHHLITAGWWGDPLPTDPHVDFLSFHHWTDARELQDRISRYRKESDKPLLLGEVGYHGWAESPEQPQTEQAQADKLGSVISLAEEEGLAGWVVWTAFDFVPATGQPPNEEHFFGLWRTDLTPKPALEALPLQK
;
A
#
# COMPACT_ATOMS: atom_id res chain seq x y z
N MET A 1 35.85 -22.23 14.58
CA MET A 1 34.52 -22.46 14.00
C MET A 1 33.49 -21.85 14.96
N MET A 2 33.30 -20.57 14.90
CA MET A 2 32.43 -19.82 15.79
C MET A 2 31.25 -19.35 14.94
N LEU A 3 30.11 -20.05 15.10
CA LEU A 3 28.84 -19.66 14.44
C LEU A 3 28.41 -18.30 14.97
N VAL A 4 28.55 -17.28 14.18
CA VAL A 4 27.87 -15.99 14.44
C VAL A 4 26.38 -16.16 14.02
N LYS A 5 25.57 -16.56 14.99
CA LYS A 5 24.12 -16.43 14.84
C LYS A 5 23.81 -14.93 14.92
N VAL A 6 23.56 -14.32 13.78
CA VAL A 6 22.96 -12.99 13.75
C VAL A 6 21.52 -13.14 14.20
N PHE A 7 21.28 -12.98 15.49
CA PHE A 7 19.94 -12.80 16.03
C PHE A 7 19.52 -11.36 15.71
N PHE A 8 18.62 -11.19 14.76
CA PHE A 8 17.84 -9.99 14.68
C PHE A 8 16.98 -9.92 15.95
N VAL A 9 17.45 -9.13 16.91
CA VAL A 9 16.62 -8.77 18.07
C VAL A 9 15.69 -7.67 17.61
N VAL A 10 14.57 -8.06 17.02
CA VAL A 10 13.40 -7.18 16.93
C VAL A 10 12.95 -7.00 18.38
N ARG A 11 13.15 -5.81 18.95
CA ARG A 11 12.57 -5.48 20.25
C ARG A 11 11.06 -5.37 20.07
N PRO A 12 10.24 -6.16 20.74
CA PRO A 12 8.81 -5.96 20.72
C PRO A 12 8.49 -4.63 21.41
N GLN A 13 7.90 -3.70 20.70
CA GLN A 13 7.28 -2.53 21.33
C GLN A 13 6.10 -3.02 22.15
N ARG A 14 6.22 -2.92 23.46
CA ARG A 14 5.12 -3.21 24.38
C ARG A 14 4.06 -2.12 24.24
N TYR A 15 2.91 -2.49 23.73
CA TYR A 15 1.69 -1.71 23.86
C TYR A 15 1.33 -1.63 25.34
N ALA A 16 1.64 -0.50 25.95
CA ALA A 16 1.20 -0.18 27.30
C ALA A 16 -0.10 0.62 27.20
N SER A 17 -1.20 -0.03 27.55
CA SER A 17 -2.48 0.63 27.80
C SER A 17 -2.32 1.69 28.89
N ARG A 18 -2.34 2.97 28.55
CA ARG A 18 -2.46 4.08 29.48
C ARG A 18 -3.86 4.69 29.39
N LYS A 19 -4.60 4.58 30.49
CA LYS A 19 -5.85 5.31 30.72
C LYS A 19 -5.63 6.81 30.67
N PRO A 20 -6.56 7.62 30.13
CA PRO A 20 -6.43 9.07 30.11
C PRO A 20 -6.71 9.66 31.49
N LEU A 21 -5.77 10.43 32.00
CA LEU A 21 -5.97 11.36 33.13
C LEU A 21 -6.36 12.73 32.57
N TRP A 22 -7.59 13.12 32.78
CA TRP A 22 -8.07 14.49 32.59
C TRP A 22 -7.56 15.38 33.72
N SER A 23 -6.85 16.46 33.39
CA SER A 23 -6.87 17.68 34.19
C SER A 23 -6.46 18.89 33.35
N GLY A 24 -7.34 19.79 33.24
CA GLY A 24 -7.48 21.18 32.91
C GLY A 24 -6.23 22.01 32.57
N TYR A 25 -6.28 22.64 31.39
CA TYR A 25 -5.55 23.85 31.13
C TYR A 25 -6.43 24.88 30.41
N LYS A 26 -6.49 26.11 31.01
CA LYS A 26 -7.17 27.29 30.44
C LYS A 26 -6.28 27.90 29.36
N PRO A 27 -6.83 28.47 28.28
CA PRO A 27 -6.03 29.16 27.25
C PRO A 27 -5.67 30.58 27.72
N VAL A 28 -4.39 30.90 27.61
CA VAL A 28 -3.89 32.30 27.68
C VAL A 28 -3.71 32.76 26.23
N ILE A 29 -4.51 33.78 25.87
CA ILE A 29 -4.43 34.46 24.58
C ILE A 29 -3.22 35.42 24.62
N PHE A 30 -2.24 35.19 23.74
CA PHE A 30 -1.20 36.20 23.45
C PHE A 30 -1.43 36.75 22.04
N LEU A 31 -1.79 38.02 21.99
CA LEU A 31 -1.93 38.81 20.77
C LEU A 31 -0.52 39.32 20.38
N LEU A 32 0.03 38.83 19.27
CA LEU A 32 1.27 39.38 18.69
C LEU A 32 0.94 40.06 17.36
N LEU A 33 1.07 41.39 17.37
CA LEU A 33 1.03 42.26 16.19
C LEU A 33 2.35 42.10 15.41
N LEU A 34 2.27 41.59 14.17
CA LEU A 34 3.39 41.57 13.22
C LEU A 34 3.20 42.67 12.16
N THR A 35 4.11 43.62 12.18
CA THR A 35 4.26 44.66 11.17
C THR A 35 4.92 44.07 9.91
N LEU A 36 4.29 44.26 8.76
CA LEU A 36 4.80 43.92 7.42
C LEU A 36 5.87 44.95 7.02
N ALA A 37 7.10 44.50 6.81
CA ALA A 37 8.12 45.21 6.07
C ALA A 37 8.31 44.59 4.70
N ALA A 38 7.95 45.29 3.64
CA ALA A 38 8.14 44.87 2.25
C ALA A 38 9.62 45.09 1.87
N CYS A 39 10.32 43.99 1.53
CA CYS A 39 11.61 44.07 0.85
C CYS A 39 11.40 43.87 -0.68
N GLN A 40 11.71 44.93 -1.44
CA GLN A 40 11.79 44.88 -2.89
C GLN A 40 13.11 44.17 -3.29
N ALA A 41 13.02 43.14 -4.11
CA ALA A 41 14.16 42.45 -4.70
C ALA A 41 14.59 43.14 -6.01
N THR A 42 15.86 43.48 -6.12
CA THR A 42 16.49 43.96 -7.36
C THR A 42 16.95 42.77 -8.22
N PRO A 43 16.84 42.88 -9.55
CA PRO A 43 17.26 41.78 -10.45
C PRO A 43 18.80 41.69 -10.59
N PRO A 44 19.34 40.52 -10.87
CA PRO A 44 20.78 40.31 -11.05
C PRO A 44 21.30 40.83 -12.41
N PRO A 45 22.59 41.18 -12.52
CA PRO A 45 23.17 41.67 -13.73
C PRO A 45 23.47 40.56 -14.77
N PRO A 46 23.56 40.92 -16.08
CA PRO A 46 23.78 39.93 -17.15
C PRO A 46 25.22 39.41 -17.19
N LEU A 47 25.35 38.16 -17.61
CA LEU A 47 26.61 37.43 -17.79
C LEU A 47 27.37 37.93 -19.06
N PRO A 48 28.72 37.97 -19.04
CA PRO A 48 29.51 38.34 -20.20
C PRO A 48 29.63 37.22 -21.23
N PRO A 49 29.91 37.55 -22.51
CA PRO A 49 29.95 36.56 -23.61
C PRO A 49 31.22 35.70 -23.57
N THR A 50 31.01 34.41 -23.82
CA THR A 50 32.05 33.38 -23.96
C THR A 50 32.74 33.54 -25.32
N THR A 51 34.06 33.77 -25.32
CA THR A 51 34.93 33.66 -26.50
C THR A 51 35.61 32.31 -26.50
N GLU A 52 35.44 31.57 -27.58
CA GLU A 52 36.27 30.39 -27.91
C GLU A 52 37.72 30.79 -28.25
N PRO A 53 38.69 29.97 -27.90
CA PRO A 53 39.94 29.94 -28.64
C PRO A 53 40.19 28.57 -29.28
N THR A 54 40.24 28.58 -30.57
CA THR A 54 40.85 27.54 -31.40
C THR A 54 42.38 27.64 -31.29
N SER A 55 43.00 26.59 -30.81
CA SER A 55 44.45 26.40 -30.99
C SER A 55 44.81 24.92 -31.02
N VAL A 56 45.17 24.45 -32.18
CA VAL A 56 45.77 23.13 -32.41
C VAL A 56 47.25 23.21 -32.05
N VAL A 57 47.65 22.49 -31.02
CA VAL A 57 49.06 22.25 -30.68
C VAL A 57 49.38 20.78 -30.87
N ALA A 58 50.34 20.52 -31.77
CA ALA A 58 50.88 19.19 -31.98
C ALA A 58 51.70 18.75 -30.74
N ILE A 59 51.29 17.63 -30.12
CA ILE A 59 52.00 17.06 -28.98
C ILE A 59 52.89 15.91 -29.47
N ALA A 60 54.18 16.06 -29.21
CA ALA A 60 55.19 15.03 -29.36
C ALA A 60 54.92 13.88 -28.37
N THR A 61 55.00 12.65 -28.88
CA THR A 61 54.82 11.41 -28.13
C THR A 61 55.98 11.23 -27.11
N PRO A 62 55.74 11.11 -25.81
CA PRO A 62 56.76 10.70 -24.86
C PRO A 62 56.93 9.18 -24.89
N ILE A 63 58.20 8.77 -24.87
CA ILE A 63 58.62 7.39 -24.73
C ILE A 63 58.14 6.86 -23.40
N ALA A 64 57.32 5.79 -23.42
CA ALA A 64 56.78 5.12 -22.23
C ALA A 64 57.93 4.45 -21.45
N THR A 65 58.26 4.96 -20.30
CA THR A 65 59.01 4.24 -19.25
C THR A 65 58.05 3.19 -18.64
N THR A 66 58.32 1.93 -18.93
CA THR A 66 57.63 0.79 -18.28
C THR A 66 58.03 0.71 -16.81
N THR A 67 57.17 1.18 -15.93
CA THR A 67 57.20 0.81 -14.52
C THR A 67 56.88 -0.68 -14.41
N PRO A 68 57.60 -1.44 -13.58
CA PRO A 68 57.25 -2.82 -13.35
C PRO A 68 55.85 -2.94 -12.79
N PRO A 69 55.05 -3.95 -13.18
CA PRO A 69 53.71 -4.14 -12.67
C PRO A 69 53.74 -4.28 -11.13
N THR A 70 52.94 -3.46 -10.46
CA THR A 70 52.69 -3.62 -9.02
C THR A 70 52.12 -5.01 -8.81
N PRO A 71 52.63 -5.80 -7.86
CA PRO A 71 52.09 -7.13 -7.62
C PRO A 71 50.61 -7.04 -7.31
N THR A 72 49.81 -7.77 -8.05
CA THR A 72 48.37 -7.90 -7.78
C THR A 72 48.18 -8.46 -6.37
N PRO A 73 47.42 -7.84 -5.51
CA PRO A 73 47.13 -8.41 -4.18
C PRO A 73 46.51 -9.81 -4.33
N PRO A 74 46.75 -10.70 -3.41
CA PRO A 74 46.11 -12.01 -3.42
C PRO A 74 44.59 -11.86 -3.38
N PRO A 75 43.81 -12.75 -4.02
CA PRO A 75 42.35 -12.69 -4.01
C PRO A 75 41.83 -12.80 -2.58
N ALA A 76 40.75 -12.07 -2.28
CA ALA A 76 40.11 -12.07 -0.97
C ALA A 76 39.58 -13.46 -0.61
N THR A 77 39.59 -13.79 0.67
CA THR A 77 39.11 -15.04 1.23
C THR A 77 37.95 -14.81 2.22
N CYS A 78 37.19 -15.84 2.55
CA CYS A 78 36.17 -15.77 3.59
C CYS A 78 36.73 -15.36 4.96
N ALA A 79 38.01 -15.66 5.23
CA ALA A 79 38.66 -15.22 6.45
C ALA A 79 38.90 -13.69 6.49
N ASP A 80 39.16 -13.08 5.34
CA ASP A 80 39.28 -11.62 5.23
C ASP A 80 37.94 -10.93 5.45
N LEU A 81 36.84 -11.50 4.95
CA LEU A 81 35.50 -11.05 5.22
C LEU A 81 35.18 -11.08 6.73
N ASP A 82 35.44 -12.20 7.40
CA ASP A 82 35.24 -12.37 8.85
C ASP A 82 36.11 -11.41 9.69
N ALA A 83 37.34 -11.16 9.25
CA ALA A 83 38.28 -10.29 9.96
C ALA A 83 37.87 -8.82 9.91
N ASN A 84 37.27 -8.35 8.81
CA ASN A 84 36.93 -6.95 8.55
C ASN A 84 35.48 -6.62 8.94
N TRP A 85 34.59 -7.61 9.06
CA TRP A 85 33.18 -7.38 9.37
C TRP A 85 32.97 -6.57 10.65
N GLY A 86 32.26 -5.45 10.51
CA GLY A 86 31.97 -4.54 11.65
C GLY A 86 33.15 -3.73 12.16
N LYS A 87 34.31 -3.78 11.47
CA LYS A 87 35.52 -3.04 11.84
C LYS A 87 36.03 -2.16 10.69
N ASP A 88 36.04 -2.68 9.49
CA ASP A 88 36.45 -1.99 8.27
C ASP A 88 35.45 -2.31 7.16
N TRP A 89 34.45 -1.43 7.01
CA TRP A 89 33.38 -1.61 6.06
C TRP A 89 33.83 -1.52 4.59
N PRO A 90 34.72 -0.56 4.22
CA PRO A 90 35.27 -0.55 2.88
C PRO A 90 36.01 -1.85 2.52
N ALA A 91 36.87 -2.38 3.40
CA ALA A 91 37.56 -3.64 3.18
C ALA A 91 36.58 -4.84 3.16
N THR A 92 35.51 -4.80 3.94
CA THR A 92 34.45 -5.82 3.93
C THR A 92 33.74 -5.87 2.57
N LEU A 93 33.37 -4.71 2.04
CA LEU A 93 32.67 -4.61 0.75
C LEU A 93 33.58 -5.00 -0.42
N ASP A 94 34.87 -4.62 -0.39
CA ASP A 94 35.86 -5.02 -1.40
C ASP A 94 36.08 -6.54 -1.41
N ALA A 95 36.18 -7.16 -0.22
CA ALA A 95 36.26 -8.60 -0.11
C ALA A 95 35.02 -9.30 -0.66
N LEU A 96 33.83 -8.80 -0.37
CA LEU A 96 32.56 -9.33 -0.90
C LEU A 96 32.50 -9.25 -2.42
N GLU A 97 32.94 -8.14 -3.03
CA GLU A 97 32.96 -7.97 -4.49
C GLU A 97 33.89 -8.99 -5.15
N GLN A 98 35.08 -9.18 -4.59
CA GLN A 98 36.06 -10.16 -5.11
C GLN A 98 35.53 -11.60 -4.98
N LEU A 99 34.93 -11.96 -3.86
CA LEU A 99 34.36 -13.29 -3.61
C LEU A 99 33.18 -13.59 -4.53
N ILE A 100 32.29 -12.61 -4.75
CA ILE A 100 31.16 -12.73 -5.68
C ILE A 100 31.67 -12.87 -7.12
N ALA A 101 32.65 -12.06 -7.54
CA ALA A 101 33.25 -12.14 -8.87
C ALA A 101 33.97 -13.47 -9.14
N ALA A 102 34.48 -14.12 -8.07
CA ALA A 102 35.15 -15.42 -8.14
C ALA A 102 34.18 -16.61 -7.97
N ASP A 103 32.87 -16.38 -7.91
CA ASP A 103 31.84 -17.41 -7.67
C ASP A 103 32.12 -18.27 -6.43
N GLN A 104 32.65 -17.65 -5.38
CA GLN A 104 32.96 -18.30 -4.09
C GLN A 104 31.73 -18.29 -3.19
N SER A 105 31.71 -19.16 -2.18
CA SER A 105 30.71 -19.15 -1.11
C SER A 105 31.38 -19.12 0.26
N CYS A 106 30.82 -18.35 1.20
CA CYS A 106 31.33 -18.20 2.56
C CYS A 106 30.21 -18.54 3.56
N GLY A 107 29.92 -19.82 3.70
CA GLY A 107 28.84 -20.32 4.58
C GLY A 107 27.58 -20.67 3.82
N GLU A 108 26.44 -20.68 4.51
CA GLU A 108 25.14 -21.09 3.97
C GLU A 108 24.38 -19.94 3.29
N GLU A 109 24.69 -18.69 3.66
CA GLU A 109 23.99 -17.50 3.13
C GLU A 109 24.57 -17.06 1.77
N PRO A 110 23.73 -16.69 0.79
CA PRO A 110 24.20 -16.15 -0.47
C PRO A 110 25.00 -14.86 -0.26
N LEU A 111 26.16 -14.71 -0.90
CA LEU A 111 27.02 -13.54 -0.73
C LEU A 111 26.35 -12.22 -1.12
N LEU A 112 25.35 -12.23 -2.01
CA LEU A 112 24.55 -11.05 -2.32
C LEU A 112 23.70 -10.59 -1.12
N SER A 113 23.11 -11.53 -0.37
CA SER A 113 22.40 -11.21 0.88
C SER A 113 23.35 -10.65 1.94
N VAL A 114 24.56 -11.20 2.03
CA VAL A 114 25.60 -10.71 2.92
C VAL A 114 26.07 -9.32 2.50
N LYS A 115 26.20 -9.05 1.20
CA LYS A 115 26.57 -7.73 0.66
C LYS A 115 25.47 -6.69 0.95
N TYR A 116 24.19 -7.06 0.80
CA TYR A 116 23.09 -6.21 1.24
C TYR A 116 23.22 -5.82 2.71
N ALA A 117 23.42 -6.83 3.59
CA ALA A 117 23.56 -6.60 5.02
C ALA A 117 24.77 -5.72 5.36
N ALA A 118 25.91 -5.89 4.66
CA ALA A 118 27.08 -5.05 4.82
C ALA A 118 26.80 -3.58 4.50
N HIS A 119 26.20 -3.29 3.36
CA HIS A 119 25.80 -1.92 3.00
C HIS A 119 24.81 -1.33 4.00
N TYR A 120 23.78 -2.10 4.40
CA TYR A 120 22.78 -1.62 5.36
C TYR A 120 23.41 -1.27 6.72
N ILE A 121 24.20 -2.21 7.29
CA ILE A 121 24.81 -2.00 8.62
C ILE A 121 25.87 -0.88 8.57
N TYR A 122 26.61 -0.78 7.48
CA TYR A 122 27.55 0.34 7.28
C TYR A 122 26.79 1.68 7.24
N GLY A 123 25.65 1.73 6.55
CA GLY A 123 24.78 2.90 6.55
C GLY A 123 24.32 3.30 7.96
N VAL A 124 23.94 2.31 8.81
CA VAL A 124 23.59 2.55 10.21
C VAL A 124 24.78 3.13 11.00
N ALA A 125 25.97 2.57 10.83
CA ALA A 125 27.18 3.05 11.53
C ALA A 125 27.50 4.51 11.14
N LEU A 126 27.43 4.86 9.86
CA LEU A 126 27.65 6.23 9.37
C LEU A 126 26.58 7.21 9.88
N GLU A 127 25.34 6.75 10.01
CA GLU A 127 24.27 7.56 10.61
C GLU A 127 24.51 7.85 12.10
N GLU A 128 25.02 6.86 12.86
CA GLU A 128 25.41 7.03 14.25
C GLU A 128 26.62 7.98 14.41
N GLU A 129 27.52 8.02 13.43
CA GLU A 129 28.64 8.95 13.35
C GLU A 129 28.23 10.37 12.91
N GLY A 130 26.98 10.53 12.43
CA GLY A 130 26.41 11.79 11.96
C GLY A 130 26.67 12.10 10.49
N ASP A 131 27.29 11.19 9.74
CA ASP A 131 27.52 11.32 8.29
C ASP A 131 26.29 10.81 7.50
N GLN A 132 25.25 11.63 7.47
CA GLN A 132 23.99 11.30 6.81
C GLN A 132 24.14 11.13 5.29
N GLU A 133 25.05 11.86 4.64
CA GLU A 133 25.24 11.75 3.21
C GLU A 133 25.88 10.41 2.82
N ALA A 134 26.90 9.98 3.52
CA ALA A 134 27.51 8.68 3.33
C ALA A 134 26.55 7.54 3.72
N ALA A 135 25.77 7.68 4.80
CA ALA A 135 24.74 6.72 5.19
C ALA A 135 23.71 6.51 4.08
N VAL A 136 23.19 7.58 3.48
CA VAL A 136 22.27 7.55 2.34
C VAL A 136 22.87 6.80 1.15
N ALA A 137 24.16 7.02 0.85
CA ALA A 137 24.83 6.32 -0.24
C ALA A 137 24.87 4.80 0.02
N GLN A 138 25.13 4.38 1.26
CA GLN A 138 25.16 2.97 1.62
C GLN A 138 23.78 2.31 1.58
N TYR A 139 22.74 2.96 2.09
CA TYR A 139 21.36 2.45 1.99
C TYR A 139 20.89 2.32 0.54
N ARG A 140 21.26 3.26 -0.34
CA ARG A 140 20.99 3.13 -1.78
C ARG A 140 21.72 1.94 -2.42
N SER A 141 22.97 1.71 -2.03
CA SER A 141 23.73 0.54 -2.47
C SER A 141 23.08 -0.77 -2.00
N ALA A 142 22.58 -0.82 -0.76
CA ALA A 142 21.80 -1.96 -0.29
C ALA A 142 20.56 -2.20 -1.16
N LEU A 143 19.76 -1.17 -1.45
CA LEU A 143 18.57 -1.28 -2.30
C LEU A 143 18.88 -1.63 -3.76
N SER A 144 20.07 -1.33 -4.27
CA SER A 144 20.48 -1.78 -5.61
C SER A 144 20.67 -3.30 -5.69
N ILE A 145 20.87 -3.96 -4.54
CA ILE A 145 21.02 -5.42 -4.42
C ILE A 145 19.64 -6.07 -4.19
N ASP A 146 18.85 -5.52 -3.29
CA ASP A 146 17.49 -5.99 -2.99
C ASP A 146 16.55 -4.80 -2.80
N PRO A 147 15.83 -4.39 -3.88
CA PRO A 147 14.98 -3.21 -3.88
C PRO A 147 13.76 -3.30 -2.95
N GLN A 148 13.38 -4.49 -2.52
CA GLN A 148 12.16 -4.71 -1.73
C GLN A 148 12.41 -4.81 -0.22
N ARG A 149 13.66 -4.74 0.21
CA ARG A 149 14.00 -4.82 1.63
C ARG A 149 13.61 -3.56 2.39
N LYS A 150 12.72 -3.74 3.36
CA LYS A 150 12.11 -2.64 4.13
C LYS A 150 13.12 -1.82 4.93
N GLU A 151 14.13 -2.46 5.50
CA GLU A 151 15.07 -1.83 6.42
C GLU A 151 15.83 -0.65 5.78
N ALA A 152 16.32 -0.82 4.55
CA ALA A 152 17.02 0.24 3.84
C ALA A 152 16.06 1.30 3.30
N LEU A 153 14.83 0.93 2.91
CA LEU A 153 13.77 1.84 2.52
C LEU A 153 13.34 2.74 3.69
N GLU A 154 13.11 2.16 4.85
CA GLU A 154 12.77 2.87 6.08
C GLU A 154 13.88 3.85 6.50
N ALA A 155 15.14 3.44 6.39
CA ALA A 155 16.29 4.29 6.67
C ALA A 155 16.35 5.50 5.74
N LEU A 156 16.23 5.29 4.42
CA LEU A 156 16.20 6.39 3.44
C LEU A 156 14.99 7.29 3.61
N THR A 157 13.84 6.73 3.96
CA THR A 157 12.63 7.49 4.28
C THR A 157 12.87 8.41 5.47
N ARG A 158 13.42 7.86 6.58
CA ARG A 158 13.75 8.61 7.78
C ARG A 158 14.71 9.77 7.49
N LEU A 159 15.68 9.55 6.62
CA LEU A 159 16.65 10.55 6.20
C LEU A 159 16.12 11.49 5.10
N LYS A 160 14.88 11.34 4.65
CA LYS A 160 14.28 12.10 3.53
C LYS A 160 15.11 12.03 2.24
N ALA A 161 15.80 10.92 2.05
CA ALA A 161 16.83 10.75 1.02
C ALA A 161 16.48 9.65 0.01
N LEU A 162 15.22 9.23 -0.04
CA LEU A 162 14.77 8.30 -1.05
C LEU A 162 15.08 8.86 -2.43
N PRO A 163 15.68 8.08 -3.34
CA PRO A 163 15.71 8.48 -4.72
C PRO A 163 14.24 8.68 -5.13
N LYS A 164 13.93 9.80 -5.80
CA LYS A 164 12.75 9.79 -6.65
C LYS A 164 12.87 8.53 -7.51
N PRO A 165 11.87 7.64 -7.52
CA PRO A 165 11.93 6.48 -8.39
C PRO A 165 12.24 7.01 -9.79
N THR A 166 13.38 6.58 -10.34
CA THR A 166 13.60 6.75 -11.77
C THR A 166 12.61 5.76 -12.37
N PRO A 167 11.55 6.22 -13.04
CA PRO A 167 10.64 5.31 -13.70
C PRO A 167 11.51 4.39 -14.55
N PRO A 168 11.26 3.08 -14.58
CA PRO A 168 11.85 2.26 -15.62
C PRO A 168 11.63 3.04 -16.92
N ALA A 169 12.64 3.18 -17.76
CA ALA A 169 12.61 4.03 -18.94
C ALA A 169 11.46 3.58 -19.87
N CYS A 170 10.27 3.91 -19.46
CA CYS A 170 9.09 3.89 -20.26
C CYS A 170 9.34 4.97 -21.27
N LEU A 171 9.75 4.51 -22.42
CA LEU A 171 10.14 5.37 -23.51
C LEU A 171 9.01 6.36 -23.73
N SER A 172 9.27 7.62 -23.50
CA SER A 172 8.42 8.78 -23.81
C SER A 172 8.00 8.85 -25.30
N THR A 173 8.20 7.78 -26.02
CA THR A 173 7.90 7.59 -27.45
C THR A 173 6.67 6.74 -27.71
N SER A 174 6.02 6.17 -26.68
CA SER A 174 4.74 5.52 -26.87
C SER A 174 3.68 6.59 -27.11
N PRO A 175 2.93 6.53 -28.22
CA PRO A 175 1.82 7.44 -28.44
C PRO A 175 0.83 7.28 -27.26
N PRO A 176 0.16 8.38 -26.84
CA PRO A 176 -0.89 8.29 -25.83
C PRO A 176 -1.87 7.20 -26.28
N ARG A 177 -2.13 6.23 -25.42
CA ARG A 177 -3.07 5.16 -25.76
C ARG A 177 -4.44 5.74 -25.99
N PRO A 178 -5.16 5.27 -27.01
CA PRO A 178 -6.56 5.65 -27.18
C PRO A 178 -7.31 5.26 -25.91
N ASP A 179 -8.25 6.13 -25.53
CA ASP A 179 -9.24 5.79 -24.50
C ASP A 179 -9.78 4.37 -24.78
N PRO A 180 -10.04 3.58 -23.74
CA PRO A 180 -10.75 2.32 -23.94
C PRO A 180 -11.98 2.58 -24.80
N ALA A 181 -12.23 1.70 -25.77
CA ALA A 181 -13.32 1.87 -26.71
C ALA A 181 -14.60 2.26 -25.94
N PRO A 182 -15.36 3.28 -26.38
CA PRO A 182 -16.57 3.66 -25.70
C PRO A 182 -17.50 2.45 -25.67
N ALA A 183 -17.76 1.95 -24.47
CA ALA A 183 -18.78 0.93 -24.27
C ALA A 183 -20.14 1.51 -24.68
N ALA A 184 -21.07 0.64 -25.05
CA ALA A 184 -22.46 1.04 -25.33
C ALA A 184 -22.99 1.91 -24.16
N THR A 185 -23.86 2.86 -24.47
CA THR A 185 -24.51 3.69 -23.43
C THR A 185 -25.19 2.78 -22.43
N PRO A 186 -24.82 2.81 -21.14
CA PRO A 186 -25.38 1.87 -20.17
C PRO A 186 -26.83 2.22 -19.86
N ASP A 187 -27.58 1.22 -19.43
CA ASP A 187 -28.84 1.45 -18.74
C ASP A 187 -28.56 1.99 -17.34
N THR A 188 -28.75 3.28 -17.14
CA THR A 188 -28.44 3.97 -15.88
C THR A 188 -29.25 3.45 -14.69
N THR A 189 -30.36 2.74 -14.92
CA THR A 189 -31.15 2.14 -13.83
C THR A 189 -30.47 0.94 -13.16
N GLN A 190 -29.42 0.40 -13.75
CA GLN A 190 -28.66 -0.72 -13.21
C GLN A 190 -27.57 -0.33 -12.21
N PHE A 191 -27.28 0.98 -12.10
CA PHE A 191 -26.27 1.46 -11.15
C PHE A 191 -26.87 1.71 -9.76
N ALA A 192 -26.01 1.57 -8.76
CA ALA A 192 -26.36 1.89 -7.38
C ALA A 192 -26.62 3.40 -7.23
N THR A 193 -27.54 3.74 -6.34
CA THR A 193 -27.87 5.11 -5.97
C THR A 193 -27.93 5.24 -4.45
N VAL A 194 -27.98 6.48 -3.95
CA VAL A 194 -28.27 6.78 -2.55
C VAL A 194 -29.74 7.10 -2.40
N LEU A 195 -30.40 6.48 -1.42
CA LEU A 195 -31.81 6.72 -1.04
C LEU A 195 -31.89 7.01 0.46
N GLY A 196 -31.86 8.29 0.83
CA GLY A 196 -31.73 8.69 2.23
C GLY A 196 -30.43 8.19 2.84
N ASP A 197 -30.50 7.44 3.93
CA ASP A 197 -29.37 6.83 4.62
C ASP A 197 -29.03 5.40 4.14
N LYS A 198 -29.56 5.00 2.98
CA LYS A 198 -29.37 3.65 2.39
C LYS A 198 -28.78 3.70 1.01
N LEU A 199 -28.13 2.61 0.61
CA LEU A 199 -27.86 2.32 -0.79
C LEU A 199 -29.10 1.72 -1.44
N ALA A 200 -29.23 1.87 -2.75
CA ALA A 200 -30.38 1.38 -3.48
C ALA A 200 -30.04 0.97 -4.92
N PHE A 201 -30.78 0.01 -5.46
CA PHE A 201 -30.84 -0.29 -6.89
C PHE A 201 -32.30 -0.15 -7.36
N GLN A 202 -32.50 0.54 -8.46
CA GLN A 202 -33.84 0.75 -9.05
C GLN A 202 -34.87 1.28 -8.04
N GLY A 203 -34.41 2.15 -7.12
CA GLY A 203 -35.24 2.74 -6.08
C GLY A 203 -35.60 1.79 -4.91
N GLN A 204 -35.06 0.56 -4.89
CA GLN A 204 -35.23 -0.36 -3.79
C GLN A 204 -33.99 -0.37 -2.89
N PRO A 205 -34.16 -0.32 -1.56
CA PRO A 205 -33.02 -0.40 -0.64
C PRO A 205 -32.17 -1.64 -0.90
N PHE A 206 -30.86 -1.48 -0.85
CA PHE A 206 -29.87 -2.53 -0.99
C PHE A 206 -28.95 -2.52 0.22
N GLU A 207 -29.00 -3.57 1.01
CA GLU A 207 -28.10 -3.76 2.14
C GLU A 207 -26.88 -4.56 1.70
N VAL A 208 -25.69 -4.03 1.92
CA VAL A 208 -24.43 -4.72 1.60
C VAL A 208 -24.19 -5.83 2.62
N LYS A 209 -24.14 -7.07 2.17
CA LYS A 209 -23.66 -8.24 2.92
C LYS A 209 -22.43 -8.76 2.19
N GLY A 210 -21.27 -8.23 2.58
CA GLY A 210 -20.07 -8.34 1.77
C GLY A 210 -18.92 -9.07 2.44
N VAL A 211 -17.94 -9.42 1.61
CA VAL A 211 -16.62 -9.88 2.03
C VAL A 211 -15.55 -9.11 1.27
N ASN A 212 -14.46 -8.78 1.95
CA ASN A 212 -13.21 -8.40 1.30
C ASN A 212 -12.64 -9.66 0.65
N TYR A 213 -12.26 -9.56 -0.61
CA TYR A 213 -11.87 -10.71 -1.40
C TYR A 213 -10.51 -10.54 -2.06
N TYR A 214 -9.64 -11.46 -1.73
CA TYR A 214 -8.49 -11.87 -2.50
C TYR A 214 -8.57 -13.38 -2.74
N PRO A 215 -8.11 -13.90 -3.88
CA PRO A 215 -7.96 -15.34 -4.07
C PRO A 215 -7.02 -15.93 -3.01
N ARG A 216 -7.40 -17.00 -2.33
CA ARG A 216 -6.64 -17.57 -1.21
C ARG A 216 -5.20 -17.95 -1.54
N HIS A 217 -4.89 -18.31 -2.78
CA HIS A 217 -3.54 -18.67 -3.25
C HIS A 217 -2.73 -17.48 -3.78
N ALA A 218 -3.40 -16.37 -4.08
CA ALA A 218 -2.77 -15.19 -4.66
C ALA A 218 -3.31 -13.89 -4.01
N PRO A 219 -3.11 -13.70 -2.69
CA PRO A 219 -3.55 -12.49 -2.03
C PRO A 219 -2.65 -11.29 -2.35
N TRP A 220 -3.15 -10.09 -2.05
CA TRP A 220 -2.48 -8.80 -2.18
C TRP A 220 -1.93 -8.55 -3.59
N GLN A 221 -0.68 -8.13 -3.72
CA GLN A 221 -0.02 -7.81 -4.99
C GLN A 221 -0.04 -8.98 -6.00
N ARG A 222 -0.11 -10.22 -5.50
CA ARG A 222 -0.14 -11.43 -6.34
C ARG A 222 -1.49 -11.62 -7.06
N PHE A 223 -2.55 -10.99 -6.57
CA PHE A 223 -3.91 -11.17 -7.09
C PHE A 223 -3.98 -11.00 -8.61
N LEU A 224 -3.56 -9.84 -9.10
CA LEU A 224 -3.76 -9.49 -10.52
C LEU A 224 -2.76 -10.16 -11.49
N SER A 225 -1.73 -10.82 -10.95
CA SER A 225 -0.71 -11.51 -11.75
C SER A 225 -0.75 -13.04 -11.65
N GLU A 226 -1.28 -13.60 -10.56
CA GLU A 226 -1.18 -15.04 -10.28
C GLU A 226 -2.55 -15.72 -10.05
N ALA A 227 -3.65 -14.96 -9.99
CA ALA A 227 -4.97 -15.55 -9.74
C ALA A 227 -5.39 -16.54 -10.84
N ASP A 228 -5.88 -17.72 -10.42
CA ASP A 228 -6.47 -18.71 -11.30
C ASP A 228 -7.98 -18.50 -11.43
N ALA A 229 -8.48 -18.39 -12.67
CA ALA A 229 -9.89 -18.11 -12.94
C ALA A 229 -10.83 -19.23 -12.47
N ALA A 230 -10.40 -20.50 -12.52
CA ALA A 230 -11.23 -21.62 -12.08
C ALA A 230 -11.31 -21.70 -10.55
N GLU A 231 -10.21 -21.34 -9.85
CA GLU A 231 -10.23 -21.22 -8.40
C GLU A 231 -11.09 -20.03 -7.96
N MET A 232 -10.95 -18.86 -8.60
CA MET A 232 -11.84 -17.70 -8.32
C MET A 232 -13.31 -18.09 -8.51
N ALA A 233 -13.67 -18.81 -9.57
CA ALA A 233 -15.05 -19.24 -9.80
C ALA A 233 -15.58 -20.09 -8.65
N LYS A 234 -14.80 -21.06 -8.13
CA LYS A 234 -15.18 -21.90 -6.99
C LYS A 234 -15.35 -21.07 -5.71
N GLU A 235 -14.45 -20.14 -5.48
CA GLU A 235 -14.47 -19.26 -4.31
C GLU A 235 -15.71 -18.35 -4.32
N LEU A 236 -16.03 -17.76 -5.48
CA LEU A 236 -17.21 -16.92 -5.63
C LEU A 236 -18.51 -17.72 -5.53
N ASP A 237 -18.51 -19.00 -5.97
CA ASP A 237 -19.66 -19.91 -5.75
C ASP A 237 -19.93 -20.10 -4.25
N LEU A 238 -18.91 -20.33 -3.45
CA LEU A 238 -19.04 -20.49 -1.99
C LEU A 238 -19.54 -19.19 -1.34
N ILE A 239 -19.00 -18.04 -1.71
CA ILE A 239 -19.43 -16.73 -1.24
C ILE A 239 -20.92 -16.51 -1.54
N LYS A 240 -21.35 -16.76 -2.79
CA LYS A 240 -22.76 -16.59 -3.18
C LYS A 240 -23.67 -17.58 -2.48
N GLN A 241 -23.28 -18.86 -2.38
CA GLN A 241 -24.06 -19.90 -1.69
C GLN A 241 -24.25 -19.62 -0.20
N ALA A 242 -23.31 -18.96 0.43
CA ALA A 242 -23.40 -18.53 1.82
C ALA A 242 -24.38 -17.37 2.02
N GLY A 243 -24.81 -16.67 0.97
CA GLY A 243 -25.78 -15.58 1.03
C GLY A 243 -25.17 -14.18 0.94
N PHE A 244 -23.88 -14.04 0.65
CA PHE A 244 -23.27 -12.74 0.36
C PHE A 244 -23.76 -12.18 -0.98
N ASN A 245 -23.78 -10.85 -1.07
CA ASN A 245 -24.20 -10.13 -2.27
C ASN A 245 -23.14 -9.16 -2.81
N THR A 246 -22.06 -8.94 -2.07
CA THR A 246 -21.05 -7.93 -2.44
C THR A 246 -19.64 -8.44 -2.13
N LEU A 247 -18.72 -8.15 -3.05
CA LEU A 247 -17.28 -8.28 -2.86
C LEU A 247 -16.67 -6.89 -2.71
N ARG A 248 -15.67 -6.72 -1.86
CA ARG A 248 -14.75 -5.59 -1.93
C ARG A 248 -13.39 -6.10 -2.35
N ILE A 249 -12.85 -5.56 -3.45
CA ILE A 249 -11.58 -5.97 -4.05
C ILE A 249 -10.62 -4.78 -4.14
N PHE A 250 -9.33 -5.07 -4.31
CA PHE A 250 -8.28 -4.08 -4.26
C PHE A 250 -7.45 -4.12 -5.53
N LEU A 251 -7.24 -2.96 -6.14
CA LEU A 251 -6.43 -2.83 -7.33
C LEU A 251 -5.00 -2.43 -6.96
N TRP A 252 -4.06 -3.18 -7.51
CA TRP A 252 -2.64 -2.91 -7.44
C TRP A 252 -2.17 -2.44 -8.81
N TYR A 253 -1.61 -1.24 -8.88
CA TYR A 253 -1.29 -0.62 -10.18
C TYR A 253 -0.08 -1.25 -10.85
N GLU A 254 0.87 -1.81 -10.07
CA GLU A 254 2.06 -2.47 -10.59
C GLU A 254 1.74 -3.61 -11.57
N PRO A 255 0.84 -4.56 -11.27
CA PRO A 255 0.44 -5.56 -12.24
C PRO A 255 -0.52 -5.05 -13.33
N LEU A 256 -1.17 -3.90 -13.14
CA LEU A 256 -2.11 -3.33 -14.12
C LEU A 256 -1.43 -2.50 -15.20
N PHE A 257 -0.25 -1.94 -14.94
CA PHE A 257 0.43 -1.06 -15.90
C PHE A 257 1.88 -1.46 -16.07
N THR A 258 2.33 -1.48 -17.33
CA THR A 258 3.71 -1.87 -17.67
C THR A 258 4.70 -0.76 -17.46
N CYS A 259 4.23 0.48 -17.49
CA CYS A 259 5.02 1.67 -17.27
C CYS A 259 4.37 2.51 -16.19
N GLN A 260 5.13 2.89 -15.20
CA GLN A 260 4.70 3.77 -14.13
C GLN A 260 5.38 5.11 -14.26
N PRO A 261 4.71 6.12 -13.83
CA PRO A 261 3.27 6.31 -13.60
C PRO A 261 2.60 7.19 -14.65
N GLU A 262 3.40 7.83 -15.53
CA GLU A 262 2.93 8.93 -16.38
C GLU A 262 2.12 8.46 -17.59
N ASP A 263 2.38 7.25 -18.06
CA ASP A 263 1.86 6.76 -19.33
C ASP A 263 0.87 5.62 -19.16
N ALA A 264 -0.10 5.61 -18.38
CA ALA A 264 -1.13 4.58 -18.23
C ALA A 264 -1.15 3.51 -19.36
N ILE A 265 -0.03 2.79 -19.56
CA ILE A 265 0.10 1.72 -20.55
C ILE A 265 -0.40 0.42 -19.91
N PRO A 266 -1.60 -0.04 -20.24
CA PRO A 266 -2.19 -1.19 -19.57
C PRO A 266 -1.40 -2.46 -19.85
N ASN A 267 -1.24 -3.26 -18.80
CA ASN A 267 -0.88 -4.66 -18.89
C ASN A 267 -2.16 -5.47 -19.12
N GLU A 268 -2.37 -5.92 -20.34
CA GLU A 268 -3.60 -6.63 -20.73
C GLU A 268 -3.82 -7.90 -19.89
N ALA A 269 -2.78 -8.57 -19.40
CA ALA A 269 -2.93 -9.75 -18.56
C ALA A 269 -3.52 -9.39 -17.16
N GLY A 270 -3.04 -8.32 -16.55
CA GLY A 270 -3.58 -7.83 -15.27
C GLY A 270 -5.05 -7.41 -15.41
N PHE A 271 -5.36 -6.64 -16.48
CA PHE A 271 -6.75 -6.26 -16.74
C PHE A 271 -7.65 -7.44 -17.09
N ALA A 272 -7.15 -8.48 -17.79
CA ALA A 272 -7.92 -9.69 -18.05
C ALA A 272 -8.32 -10.42 -16.77
N THR A 273 -7.51 -10.37 -15.71
CA THR A 273 -7.88 -10.91 -14.39
C THR A 273 -9.02 -10.11 -13.77
N VAL A 274 -9.00 -8.77 -13.84
CA VAL A 274 -10.09 -7.92 -13.36
C VAL A 274 -11.37 -8.15 -14.16
N ASP A 275 -11.27 -8.18 -15.49
CA ASP A 275 -12.38 -8.44 -16.40
C ASP A 275 -13.04 -9.80 -16.08
N LYS A 276 -12.21 -10.84 -15.84
CA LYS A 276 -12.70 -12.17 -15.48
C LYS A 276 -13.38 -12.21 -14.12
N LEU A 277 -12.86 -11.50 -13.13
CA LEU A 277 -13.50 -11.39 -11.83
C LEU A 277 -14.88 -10.72 -11.95
N LEU A 278 -14.98 -9.61 -12.69
CA LEU A 278 -16.26 -8.92 -12.92
C LEU A 278 -17.26 -9.81 -13.68
N GLU A 279 -16.81 -10.56 -14.67
CA GLU A 279 -17.63 -11.57 -15.35
C GLU A 279 -18.19 -12.61 -14.36
N LEU A 280 -17.31 -13.20 -13.55
CA LEU A 280 -17.68 -14.22 -12.56
C LEU A 280 -18.61 -13.65 -11.47
N ALA A 281 -18.41 -12.41 -11.04
CA ALA A 281 -19.28 -11.72 -10.09
C ALA A 281 -20.67 -11.46 -10.69
N ARG A 282 -20.73 -10.99 -11.93
CA ARG A 282 -21.98 -10.73 -12.65
C ARG A 282 -22.79 -12.01 -12.85
N GLU A 283 -22.15 -13.10 -13.24
CA GLU A 283 -22.82 -14.41 -13.40
C GLU A 283 -23.48 -14.92 -12.11
N ARG A 284 -22.98 -14.45 -10.93
CA ARG A 284 -23.46 -14.84 -9.60
C ARG A 284 -24.32 -13.76 -8.94
N ASP A 285 -24.67 -12.71 -9.66
CA ASP A 285 -25.36 -11.55 -9.10
C ASP A 285 -24.68 -11.05 -7.79
N LEU A 286 -23.37 -10.90 -7.86
CA LEU A 286 -22.55 -10.26 -6.83
C LEU A 286 -22.19 -8.85 -7.30
N LYS A 287 -22.29 -7.88 -6.40
CA LYS A 287 -21.79 -6.52 -6.64
C LYS A 287 -20.33 -6.40 -6.19
N VAL A 288 -19.63 -5.42 -6.74
CA VAL A 288 -18.20 -5.21 -6.44
C VAL A 288 -17.95 -3.77 -5.99
N ILE A 289 -17.41 -3.58 -4.81
CA ILE A 289 -16.76 -2.34 -4.40
C ILE A 289 -15.30 -2.45 -4.82
N MET A 290 -14.84 -1.53 -5.65
CA MET A 290 -13.51 -1.59 -6.24
C MET A 290 -12.60 -0.54 -5.63
N THR A 291 -11.66 -0.97 -4.79
CA THR A 291 -10.68 -0.09 -4.13
C THR A 291 -9.56 0.25 -5.11
N LEU A 292 -9.45 1.54 -5.44
CA LEU A 292 -8.47 2.06 -6.40
C LEU A 292 -7.05 2.14 -5.83
N ASN A 293 -6.94 2.43 -4.54
CA ASN A 293 -5.65 2.56 -3.84
C ASN A 293 -5.74 1.81 -2.52
N ASP A 294 -5.16 0.61 -2.48
CA ASP A 294 -5.03 -0.17 -1.24
C ASP A 294 -4.03 0.51 -0.27
N LEU A 295 -3.09 -0.18 0.31
CA LEU A 295 -2.00 0.37 1.12
C LEU A 295 -0.75 0.54 0.23
N PRO A 296 -0.69 1.54 -0.67
CA PRO A 296 0.43 1.69 -1.56
C PRO A 296 1.67 2.07 -0.77
N ASP A 297 2.81 1.60 -1.21
CA ASP A 297 4.08 2.11 -0.73
C ASP A 297 4.22 3.57 -1.16
N LEU A 298 4.01 4.49 -0.22
CA LEU A 298 4.05 5.94 -0.48
C LEU A 298 5.44 6.45 -0.86
N VAL A 299 6.46 5.61 -0.72
CA VAL A 299 7.82 5.88 -1.20
C VAL A 299 7.89 5.74 -2.70
N PHE A 300 7.32 4.67 -3.24
CA PHE A 300 7.28 4.41 -4.67
C PHE A 300 6.07 5.05 -5.37
N ARG A 301 5.02 5.30 -4.62
CA ARG A 301 3.81 5.99 -5.08
C ARG A 301 3.51 7.19 -4.19
N PRO A 302 4.12 8.35 -4.46
CA PRO A 302 3.99 9.53 -3.61
C PRO A 302 2.62 10.24 -3.83
N LEU A 303 1.53 9.57 -3.51
CA LEU A 303 0.16 10.02 -3.79
C LEU A 303 -0.12 11.45 -3.32
N TYR A 304 0.35 11.82 -2.13
CA TYR A 304 0.00 13.09 -1.49
C TYR A 304 0.94 14.25 -1.82
N THR A 305 2.08 13.97 -2.47
CA THR A 305 3.08 14.99 -2.81
C THR A 305 3.17 15.26 -4.30
N ASP A 306 2.63 14.37 -5.11
CA ASP A 306 2.56 14.49 -6.56
C ASP A 306 1.25 13.85 -7.04
N GLU A 307 0.13 14.50 -6.70
CA GLU A 307 -1.21 13.97 -6.90
C GLU A 307 -1.55 13.72 -8.36
N ALA A 308 -1.03 14.53 -9.28
CA ALA A 308 -1.28 14.38 -10.71
C ALA A 308 -0.53 13.20 -11.35
N HIS A 309 0.48 12.67 -10.66
CA HIS A 309 1.39 11.67 -11.21
C HIS A 309 0.71 10.34 -11.59
N TYR A 310 -0.35 9.96 -10.86
CA TYR A 310 -1.10 8.72 -11.09
C TYR A 310 -2.49 8.92 -11.72
N ASP A 311 -2.83 10.16 -12.08
CA ASP A 311 -4.14 10.50 -12.63
C ASP A 311 -4.45 9.71 -13.91
N ASN A 312 -3.49 9.60 -14.83
CA ASN A 312 -3.69 8.89 -16.09
C ASN A 312 -4.01 7.40 -15.88
N GLN A 313 -3.39 6.75 -14.90
CA GLN A 313 -3.67 5.35 -14.56
C GLN A 313 -5.05 5.21 -13.97
N THR A 314 -5.42 6.08 -13.02
CA THR A 314 -6.75 6.10 -12.42
C THR A 314 -7.83 6.39 -13.47
N VAL A 315 -7.63 7.39 -14.32
CA VAL A 315 -8.56 7.71 -15.42
C VAL A 315 -8.74 6.52 -16.35
N TYR A 316 -7.66 5.80 -16.69
CA TYR A 316 -7.75 4.61 -17.53
C TYR A 316 -8.63 3.52 -16.90
N ILE A 317 -8.42 3.21 -15.60
CA ILE A 317 -9.21 2.22 -14.88
C ILE A 317 -10.69 2.62 -14.88
N VAL A 318 -10.96 3.85 -14.43
CA VAL A 318 -12.32 4.36 -14.28
C VAL A 318 -13.06 4.38 -15.61
N ARG A 319 -12.44 4.87 -16.69
CA ARG A 319 -13.04 4.88 -18.03
C ARG A 319 -13.28 3.50 -18.60
N ARG A 320 -12.38 2.54 -18.32
CA ARG A 320 -12.54 1.14 -18.76
C ARG A 320 -13.82 0.53 -18.20
N TYR A 321 -14.12 0.80 -16.94
CA TYR A 321 -15.21 0.14 -16.22
C TYR A 321 -16.43 1.04 -15.94
N ARG A 322 -16.45 2.29 -16.36
CA ARG A 322 -17.56 3.24 -16.08
C ARG A 322 -18.94 2.76 -16.48
N ASN A 323 -19.05 1.79 -17.37
CA ASN A 323 -20.31 1.25 -17.85
C ASN A 323 -20.58 -0.19 -17.35
N GLU A 324 -19.86 -0.65 -16.32
CA GLU A 324 -19.99 -2.00 -15.76
C GLU A 324 -20.88 -1.98 -14.49
N PRO A 325 -22.18 -2.29 -14.58
CA PRO A 325 -23.11 -2.16 -13.45
C PRO A 325 -22.90 -3.23 -12.35
N THR A 326 -21.98 -4.17 -12.53
CA THR A 326 -21.53 -5.09 -11.47
C THR A 326 -20.78 -4.34 -10.40
N ILE A 327 -20.09 -3.25 -10.77
CA ILE A 327 -19.44 -2.36 -9.80
C ILE A 327 -20.53 -1.56 -9.07
N LEU A 328 -20.52 -1.63 -7.74
CA LEU A 328 -21.39 -0.86 -6.86
C LEU A 328 -20.83 0.54 -6.64
N ALA A 329 -19.53 0.61 -6.35
CA ALA A 329 -18.86 1.87 -6.01
C ALA A 329 -17.36 1.79 -6.28
N TRP A 330 -16.77 2.95 -6.53
CA TRP A 330 -15.34 3.19 -6.41
C TRP A 330 -15.00 3.50 -4.95
N ASP A 331 -14.11 2.74 -4.36
CA ASP A 331 -13.49 3.05 -3.09
C ASP A 331 -12.12 3.68 -3.37
N LEU A 332 -12.01 4.98 -3.10
CA LEU A 332 -10.87 5.77 -3.56
C LEU A 332 -9.57 5.39 -2.86
N ARG A 333 -9.64 4.99 -1.59
CA ARG A 333 -8.46 4.74 -0.76
C ARG A 333 -8.81 3.82 0.41
N ASN A 334 -8.02 2.76 0.58
CA ASN A 334 -8.03 1.96 1.79
C ASN A 334 -7.23 2.64 2.90
N GLU A 335 -7.86 2.91 4.04
CA GLU A 335 -7.24 3.36 5.29
C GLU A 335 -6.33 4.60 5.17
N GLY A 336 -6.76 5.61 4.40
CA GLY A 336 -5.96 6.83 4.19
C GLY A 336 -5.61 7.59 5.47
N ASP A 337 -6.42 7.44 6.53
CA ASP A 337 -6.20 8.09 7.82
C ASP A 337 -5.04 7.51 8.65
N ILE A 338 -4.52 6.33 8.31
CA ILE A 338 -3.28 5.83 8.90
C ILE A 338 -2.08 6.73 8.58
N ASN A 339 -2.15 7.51 7.51
CA ASN A 339 -1.06 8.38 7.09
C ASN A 339 -1.01 9.72 7.85
N TYR A 340 -2.04 10.05 8.66
CA TYR A 340 -2.06 11.25 9.51
C TYR A 340 -2.55 10.99 10.94
N GLY A 341 -3.04 9.80 11.24
CA GLY A 341 -3.61 9.47 12.54
C GLY A 341 -2.58 9.38 13.66
N ALA A 342 -3.03 9.63 14.89
CA ALA A 342 -2.18 9.54 16.09
C ALA A 342 -1.68 8.11 16.39
N GLN A 343 -2.21 7.11 15.74
CA GLN A 343 -1.83 5.70 15.88
C GLN A 343 -0.79 5.25 14.85
N SER A 344 -0.54 6.09 13.85
CA SER A 344 0.53 5.79 12.94
C SER A 344 1.84 6.01 13.69
N SER A 345 2.54 4.94 13.91
CA SER A 345 3.97 4.95 14.17
C SER A 345 4.67 5.82 13.11
N ASP A 346 5.89 5.63 12.84
CA ASP A 346 6.74 6.37 11.91
C ASP A 346 6.18 6.64 10.49
N GLU A 347 4.98 6.17 10.16
CA GLU A 347 4.33 6.30 8.86
C GLU A 347 3.41 7.52 8.70
N ALA A 348 3.01 8.20 9.79
CA ALA A 348 2.26 9.45 9.70
C ALA A 348 3.16 10.62 9.28
N LYS A 349 3.39 10.69 7.99
CA LYS A 349 4.28 11.71 7.41
C LYS A 349 3.52 12.89 6.83
N PHE A 350 2.19 12.81 6.82
CA PHE A 350 1.32 13.76 6.16
C PHE A 350 0.34 14.37 7.15
N SER A 351 -0.11 15.58 6.88
CA SER A 351 -1.22 16.18 7.60
C SER A 351 -2.56 15.64 7.07
N GLN A 352 -3.59 15.66 7.90
CA GLN A 352 -4.95 15.35 7.46
C GLN A 352 -5.34 16.21 6.25
N GLN A 353 -4.94 17.49 6.24
CA GLN A 353 -5.24 18.41 5.15
C GLN A 353 -4.65 17.94 3.81
N GLU A 354 -3.42 17.44 3.79
CA GLU A 354 -2.78 16.91 2.57
C GLU A 354 -3.50 15.67 2.07
N VAL A 355 -3.81 14.72 2.96
CA VAL A 355 -4.49 13.48 2.59
C VAL A 355 -5.91 13.76 2.08
N ILE A 356 -6.65 14.66 2.74
CA ILE A 356 -8.02 15.00 2.31
C ILE A 356 -8.01 15.87 1.04
N ALA A 357 -7.02 16.74 0.83
CA ALA A 357 -6.88 17.47 -0.43
C ALA A 357 -6.65 16.52 -1.60
N TRP A 358 -5.78 15.52 -1.43
CA TRP A 358 -5.59 14.47 -2.43
C TRP A 358 -6.89 13.66 -2.67
N LEU A 359 -7.62 13.29 -1.62
CA LEU A 359 -8.89 12.58 -1.75
C LEU A 359 -9.93 13.40 -2.54
N ALA A 360 -9.98 14.70 -2.26
CA ALA A 360 -10.85 15.63 -2.98
C ALA A 360 -10.52 15.69 -4.48
N HIS A 361 -9.23 15.81 -4.81
CA HIS A 361 -8.74 15.76 -6.18
C HIS A 361 -9.13 14.45 -6.87
N LEU A 362 -8.85 13.30 -6.24
CA LEU A 362 -9.17 11.99 -6.81
C LEU A 362 -10.67 11.78 -6.98
N SER A 363 -11.49 12.22 -6.02
CA SER A 363 -12.95 12.15 -6.12
C SER A 363 -13.48 12.95 -7.32
N GLN A 364 -12.97 14.17 -7.52
CA GLN A 364 -13.32 14.98 -8.66
C GLN A 364 -12.90 14.29 -9.97
N LEU A 365 -11.67 13.80 -10.04
CA LEU A 365 -11.14 13.11 -11.21
C LEU A 365 -11.99 11.89 -11.59
N VAL A 366 -12.36 11.07 -10.61
CA VAL A 366 -13.23 9.90 -10.82
C VAL A 366 -14.61 10.36 -11.31
N ARG A 367 -15.22 11.35 -10.67
CA ARG A 367 -16.55 11.84 -11.02
C ARG A 367 -16.61 12.43 -12.45
N GLU A 368 -15.55 13.10 -12.89
CA GLU A 368 -15.44 13.65 -14.26
C GLU A 368 -15.36 12.56 -15.33
N ASN A 369 -14.84 11.38 -14.96
CA ASN A 369 -14.62 10.27 -15.89
C ASN A 369 -15.68 9.16 -15.78
N ASP A 370 -16.43 9.13 -14.67
CA ASP A 370 -17.51 8.20 -14.40
C ASP A 370 -18.66 8.89 -13.64
N PRO A 371 -19.74 9.26 -14.34
CA PRO A 371 -20.90 9.89 -13.71
C PRO A 371 -21.88 8.89 -13.07
N HIS A 372 -21.63 7.59 -13.14
CA HIS A 372 -22.63 6.55 -12.82
C HIS A 372 -22.40 5.90 -11.47
N HIS A 373 -21.18 5.49 -11.18
CA HIS A 373 -20.88 4.75 -9.96
C HIS A 373 -20.80 5.66 -8.74
N LEU A 374 -21.20 5.11 -7.61
CA LEU A 374 -21.00 5.75 -6.30
C LEU A 374 -19.52 5.82 -5.96
N ILE A 375 -19.16 6.75 -5.10
CA ILE A 375 -17.80 6.96 -4.60
C ILE A 375 -17.82 6.85 -3.09
N THR A 376 -16.84 6.13 -2.54
CA THR A 376 -16.56 6.06 -1.11
C THR A 376 -15.05 6.08 -0.84
N ALA A 377 -14.66 6.07 0.43
CA ALA A 377 -13.29 5.87 0.88
C ALA A 377 -13.30 5.09 2.20
N GLY A 378 -12.66 3.94 2.22
CA GLY A 378 -12.59 3.06 3.39
C GLY A 378 -11.59 3.60 4.41
N TRP A 379 -12.06 4.33 5.43
CA TRP A 379 -11.21 4.90 6.48
C TRP A 379 -11.09 3.96 7.67
N TRP A 380 -9.89 3.80 8.22
CA TRP A 380 -9.66 2.93 9.37
C TRP A 380 -10.35 3.44 10.64
N GLY A 381 -10.25 4.72 10.91
CA GLY A 381 -10.75 5.33 12.14
C GLY A 381 -11.97 6.22 11.91
N ASP A 382 -11.77 7.44 11.48
CA ASP A 382 -12.78 8.48 11.38
C ASP A 382 -13.10 8.86 9.93
N PRO A 383 -14.23 8.41 9.35
CA PRO A 383 -14.60 8.71 7.98
C PRO A 383 -15.17 10.12 7.76
N LEU A 384 -15.51 10.87 8.83
CA LEU A 384 -16.16 12.18 8.71
C LEU A 384 -15.39 13.19 7.85
N PRO A 385 -14.04 13.26 7.89
CA PRO A 385 -13.31 14.14 7.00
C PRO A 385 -13.50 13.84 5.50
N THR A 386 -13.92 12.63 5.13
CA THR A 386 -14.19 12.27 3.73
C THR A 386 -15.56 12.69 3.25
N ASP A 387 -16.48 13.05 4.15
CA ASP A 387 -17.89 13.29 3.88
C ASP A 387 -18.14 14.24 2.67
N PRO A 388 -17.43 15.36 2.49
CA PRO A 388 -17.67 16.26 1.36
C PRO A 388 -17.32 15.65 -0.01
N HIS A 389 -16.59 14.54 -0.03
CA HIS A 389 -15.95 14.00 -1.23
C HIS A 389 -16.48 12.64 -1.67
N VAL A 390 -17.39 12.03 -0.90
CA VAL A 390 -17.93 10.69 -1.13
C VAL A 390 -19.46 10.68 -1.16
N ASP A 391 -20.08 9.64 -1.72
CA ASP A 391 -21.55 9.50 -1.75
C ASP A 391 -22.07 8.82 -0.48
N PHE A 392 -21.25 7.95 0.12
CA PHE A 392 -21.53 7.29 1.40
C PHE A 392 -20.24 7.12 2.19
N LEU A 393 -20.34 7.11 3.51
CA LEU A 393 -19.21 6.92 4.41
C LEU A 393 -18.89 5.43 4.57
N SER A 394 -17.63 5.07 4.45
CA SER A 394 -17.11 3.73 4.74
C SER A 394 -16.02 3.80 5.81
N PHE A 395 -16.12 2.94 6.81
CA PHE A 395 -15.17 2.88 7.91
C PHE A 395 -14.86 1.43 8.30
N HIS A 396 -13.70 1.23 8.95
CA HIS A 396 -13.25 -0.08 9.42
C HIS A 396 -13.36 -0.18 10.94
N HIS A 397 -13.57 -1.40 11.44
CA HIS A 397 -13.75 -1.64 12.87
C HIS A 397 -13.13 -2.96 13.29
N TRP A 398 -12.18 -2.88 14.24
CA TRP A 398 -11.35 -4.01 14.66
C TRP A 398 -11.47 -4.33 16.16
N THR A 399 -12.37 -3.63 16.86
CA THR A 399 -12.58 -3.77 18.30
C THR A 399 -13.91 -4.42 18.64
N ASP A 400 -14.60 -4.06 19.71
CA ASP A 400 -15.83 -4.68 20.14
C ASP A 400 -17.10 -3.92 19.72
N ALA A 401 -18.26 -4.56 19.88
CA ALA A 401 -19.55 -3.99 19.51
C ALA A 401 -19.89 -2.68 20.27
N ARG A 402 -19.38 -2.50 21.49
CA ARG A 402 -19.63 -1.28 22.26
C ARG A 402 -18.95 -0.07 21.64
N GLU A 403 -17.70 -0.22 21.26
CA GLU A 403 -16.98 0.84 20.56
C GLU A 403 -17.61 1.15 19.20
N LEU A 404 -18.07 0.11 18.48
CA LEU A 404 -18.81 0.31 17.24
C LEU A 404 -20.05 1.18 17.45
N GLN A 405 -20.84 0.93 18.50
CA GLN A 405 -22.05 1.70 18.82
C GLN A 405 -21.72 3.18 19.10
N ASP A 406 -20.66 3.44 19.86
CA ASP A 406 -20.20 4.79 20.14
C ASP A 406 -19.78 5.52 18.85
N ARG A 407 -19.08 4.85 17.96
CA ARG A 407 -18.66 5.38 16.64
C ARG A 407 -19.85 5.70 15.74
N ILE A 408 -20.79 4.76 15.56
CA ILE A 408 -22.01 4.96 14.77
C ILE A 408 -22.82 6.15 15.30
N SER A 409 -23.01 6.21 16.63
CA SER A 409 -23.73 7.30 17.28
C SER A 409 -23.10 8.66 17.03
N ARG A 410 -21.77 8.73 16.93
CA ARG A 410 -21.04 9.94 16.60
C ARG A 410 -21.22 10.30 15.12
N TYR A 411 -21.02 9.35 14.21
CA TYR A 411 -21.07 9.63 12.77
C TYR A 411 -22.45 10.12 12.33
N ARG A 412 -23.54 9.53 12.85
CA ARG A 412 -24.91 9.95 12.54
C ARG A 412 -25.30 11.33 13.08
N LYS A 413 -24.53 11.91 14.00
CA LYS A 413 -24.74 13.30 14.45
C LYS A 413 -24.15 14.31 13.49
N GLU A 414 -23.20 13.90 12.68
CA GLU A 414 -22.39 14.79 11.86
C GLU A 414 -22.60 14.58 10.36
N SER A 415 -23.22 13.44 9.96
CA SER A 415 -23.51 13.11 8.55
C SER A 415 -24.86 12.39 8.41
N ASP A 416 -25.62 12.74 7.37
CA ASP A 416 -26.87 12.07 6.97
C ASP A 416 -26.62 10.99 5.88
N LYS A 417 -25.35 10.77 5.47
CA LYS A 417 -25.01 9.81 4.43
C LYS A 417 -25.13 8.37 4.92
N PRO A 418 -25.35 7.41 4.00
CA PRO A 418 -25.28 5.99 4.34
C PRO A 418 -23.94 5.65 5.01
N LEU A 419 -23.95 4.82 6.05
CA LEU A 419 -22.78 4.34 6.75
C LEU A 419 -22.54 2.89 6.39
N LEU A 420 -21.41 2.56 5.79
CA LEU A 420 -20.97 1.20 5.49
C LEU A 420 -19.85 0.80 6.46
N LEU A 421 -19.98 -0.35 7.11
CA LEU A 421 -18.88 -1.00 7.80
C LEU A 421 -18.02 -1.73 6.75
N GLY A 422 -17.01 -1.02 6.20
CA GLY A 422 -16.22 -1.44 5.03
C GLY A 422 -15.24 -2.56 5.32
N GLU A 423 -14.78 -2.66 6.59
CA GLU A 423 -14.02 -3.80 7.08
C GLU A 423 -14.32 -4.09 8.54
N VAL A 424 -14.51 -5.36 8.82
CA VAL A 424 -14.58 -5.91 10.17
C VAL A 424 -14.02 -7.33 10.13
N GLY A 425 -13.10 -7.65 11.03
CA GLY A 425 -12.49 -8.97 11.04
C GLY A 425 -11.72 -9.27 12.33
N TYR A 426 -11.53 -10.55 12.56
CA TYR A 426 -10.72 -11.09 13.65
C TYR A 426 -10.07 -12.35 13.14
N HIS A 427 -8.80 -12.60 13.45
CA HIS A 427 -8.15 -13.84 13.05
C HIS A 427 -8.58 -15.00 13.93
N GLY A 428 -8.51 -16.23 13.40
CA GLY A 428 -8.80 -17.47 14.09
C GLY A 428 -7.55 -18.32 14.36
N TRP A 429 -6.38 -17.69 14.55
CA TRP A 429 -5.12 -18.41 14.71
C TRP A 429 -4.79 -18.63 16.19
N ALA A 430 -5.04 -19.86 16.67
CA ALA A 430 -4.78 -20.25 18.07
C ALA A 430 -3.28 -20.31 18.43
N GLU A 431 -2.42 -20.46 17.43
CA GLU A 431 -0.97 -20.55 17.59
C GLU A 431 -0.25 -19.22 17.35
N SER A 432 -1.01 -18.11 17.19
CA SER A 432 -0.40 -16.79 17.04
C SER A 432 0.54 -16.49 18.20
N PRO A 433 1.80 -16.09 17.92
CA PRO A 433 2.77 -15.77 18.96
C PRO A 433 2.43 -14.45 19.69
N GLU A 434 1.65 -13.58 19.09
CA GLU A 434 1.31 -12.26 19.63
C GLU A 434 -0.07 -12.26 20.32
N GLN A 435 -1.09 -12.75 19.64
CA GLN A 435 -2.48 -12.74 20.11
C GLN A 435 -3.18 -14.06 19.80
N PRO A 436 -2.90 -15.15 20.54
CA PRO A 436 -3.56 -16.44 20.31
C PRO A 436 -5.10 -16.29 20.36
N GLN A 437 -5.79 -16.64 19.29
CA GLN A 437 -7.24 -16.55 19.19
C GLN A 437 -7.82 -17.75 18.45
N THR A 438 -8.84 -18.39 19.06
CA THR A 438 -9.51 -19.53 18.44
C THR A 438 -10.51 -19.09 17.38
N GLU A 439 -10.85 -19.98 16.45
CA GLU A 439 -11.92 -19.73 15.47
C GLU A 439 -13.29 -19.50 16.14
N GLN A 440 -13.54 -20.07 17.34
CA GLN A 440 -14.75 -19.78 18.09
C GLN A 440 -14.76 -18.35 18.63
N ALA A 441 -13.62 -17.86 19.13
CA ALA A 441 -13.50 -16.47 19.56
C ALA A 441 -13.62 -15.49 18.38
N GLN A 442 -13.14 -15.86 17.21
CA GLN A 442 -13.38 -15.14 15.95
C GLN A 442 -14.88 -15.05 15.67
N ALA A 443 -15.60 -16.18 15.74
CA ALA A 443 -17.04 -16.27 15.50
C ALA A 443 -17.85 -15.41 16.47
N ASP A 444 -17.56 -15.50 17.77
CA ASP A 444 -18.28 -14.78 18.82
C ASP A 444 -18.12 -13.26 18.67
N LYS A 445 -16.91 -12.78 18.40
CA LYS A 445 -16.64 -11.36 18.19
C LYS A 445 -17.30 -10.85 16.92
N LEU A 446 -17.10 -11.54 15.79
CA LEU A 446 -17.62 -11.14 14.50
C LEU A 446 -19.15 -11.12 14.51
N GLY A 447 -19.79 -12.16 15.03
CA GLY A 447 -21.24 -12.22 15.17
C GLY A 447 -21.81 -11.08 15.99
N SER A 448 -21.17 -10.74 17.13
CA SER A 448 -21.60 -9.64 17.98
C SER A 448 -21.54 -8.27 17.27
N VAL A 449 -20.45 -8.00 16.57
CA VAL A 449 -20.25 -6.70 15.88
C VAL A 449 -21.18 -6.57 14.68
N ILE A 450 -21.35 -7.63 13.89
CA ILE A 450 -22.24 -7.60 12.72
C ILE A 450 -23.71 -7.53 13.11
N SER A 451 -24.13 -8.24 14.16
CA SER A 451 -25.50 -8.12 14.67
C SER A 451 -25.82 -6.68 15.08
N LEU A 452 -24.89 -6.00 15.76
CA LEU A 452 -25.06 -4.59 16.10
C LEU A 452 -25.12 -3.69 14.85
N ALA A 453 -24.29 -3.94 13.83
CA ALA A 453 -24.31 -3.18 12.59
C ALA A 453 -25.69 -3.27 11.87
N GLU A 454 -26.32 -4.45 11.87
CA GLU A 454 -27.68 -4.64 11.35
C GLU A 454 -28.74 -3.98 12.24
N GLU A 455 -28.67 -4.15 13.58
CA GLU A 455 -29.58 -3.51 14.54
C GLU A 455 -29.54 -1.99 14.43
N GLU A 456 -28.38 -1.41 14.28
CA GLU A 456 -28.19 0.01 14.04
C GLU A 456 -28.57 0.42 12.61
N GLY A 457 -28.88 -0.51 11.73
CA GLY A 457 -29.34 -0.23 10.37
C GLY A 457 -28.30 0.48 9.52
N LEU A 458 -27.06 0.03 9.54
CA LEU A 458 -26.04 0.51 8.61
C LEU A 458 -26.45 0.20 7.15
N ALA A 459 -25.79 0.80 6.18
CA ALA A 459 -25.96 0.46 4.76
C ALA A 459 -25.47 -0.97 4.44
N GLY A 460 -24.81 -1.58 5.39
CA GLY A 460 -24.35 -2.95 5.37
C GLY A 460 -22.97 -3.10 6.02
N TRP A 461 -22.37 -4.25 5.78
CA TRP A 461 -21.08 -4.64 6.33
C TRP A 461 -20.28 -5.50 5.37
N VAL A 462 -18.96 -5.48 5.49
CA VAL A 462 -18.01 -6.24 4.67
C VAL A 462 -16.97 -6.89 5.59
N VAL A 463 -16.91 -8.22 5.60
CA VAL A 463 -15.98 -8.98 6.47
C VAL A 463 -14.58 -9.00 5.88
N TRP A 464 -13.58 -8.76 6.69
CA TRP A 464 -12.19 -9.08 6.39
C TRP A 464 -11.86 -10.45 7.01
N THR A 465 -11.74 -11.53 6.24
CA THR A 465 -11.81 -11.65 4.77
C THR A 465 -12.54 -12.94 4.41
N ALA A 466 -12.77 -13.20 3.12
CA ALA A 466 -13.48 -14.41 2.71
C ALA A 466 -12.73 -15.70 3.08
N PHE A 467 -11.47 -15.83 2.71
CA PHE A 467 -10.67 -17.05 2.87
C PHE A 467 -9.40 -16.81 3.68
N ASP A 468 -8.98 -17.85 4.41
CA ASP A 468 -7.61 -17.90 4.89
C ASP A 468 -6.64 -17.92 3.70
N PHE A 469 -5.52 -17.21 3.83
CA PHE A 469 -4.53 -17.14 2.76
C PHE A 469 -3.46 -18.22 2.88
N VAL A 470 -3.03 -18.72 1.73
CA VAL A 470 -1.90 -19.63 1.64
C VAL A 470 -0.61 -18.79 1.69
N PRO A 471 0.26 -18.99 2.68
CA PRO A 471 1.53 -18.27 2.73
C PRO A 471 2.35 -18.47 1.46
N ALA A 472 3.07 -17.44 1.04
CA ALA A 472 4.00 -17.58 -0.07
C ALA A 472 5.10 -18.59 0.25
N THR A 473 5.59 -19.29 -0.77
CA THR A 473 6.61 -20.33 -0.61
C THR A 473 7.83 -19.79 0.17
N GLY A 474 8.15 -20.44 1.28
CA GLY A 474 9.27 -20.08 2.12
C GLY A 474 9.01 -18.97 3.13
N GLN A 475 7.79 -18.41 3.19
CA GLN A 475 7.41 -17.45 4.21
C GLN A 475 6.60 -18.10 5.34
N PRO A 476 6.88 -17.79 6.62
CA PRO A 476 6.05 -18.26 7.71
C PRO A 476 4.68 -17.54 7.66
N PRO A 477 3.60 -18.19 8.13
CA PRO A 477 2.33 -17.53 8.28
C PRO A 477 2.40 -16.44 9.37
N ASN A 478 1.53 -15.44 9.22
CA ASN A 478 1.23 -14.44 10.24
C ASN A 478 -0.30 -14.37 10.44
N GLU A 479 -0.78 -13.48 11.29
CA GLU A 479 -2.19 -13.34 11.63
C GLU A 479 -3.07 -13.05 10.41
N GLU A 480 -2.56 -12.27 9.43
CA GLU A 480 -3.28 -11.93 8.20
C GLU A 480 -3.72 -13.15 7.37
N HIS A 481 -3.04 -14.28 7.55
CA HIS A 481 -3.38 -15.52 6.84
C HIS A 481 -4.60 -16.24 7.44
N PHE A 482 -5.17 -15.78 8.57
CA PHE A 482 -6.17 -16.52 9.34
C PHE A 482 -7.46 -15.75 9.63
N PHE A 483 -7.73 -14.66 8.93
CA PHE A 483 -8.97 -13.88 9.06
C PHE A 483 -10.15 -14.47 8.29
N GLY A 484 -9.93 -15.47 7.44
CA GLY A 484 -10.95 -16.05 6.57
C GLY A 484 -12.17 -16.60 7.29
N LEU A 485 -13.30 -16.59 6.59
CA LEU A 485 -14.52 -17.34 6.94
C LEU A 485 -14.45 -18.80 6.50
N TRP A 486 -13.64 -19.06 5.49
CA TRP A 486 -13.25 -20.41 5.06
C TRP A 486 -11.75 -20.59 5.22
N ARG A 487 -11.36 -21.82 5.60
CA ARG A 487 -9.95 -22.22 5.65
C ARG A 487 -9.37 -22.36 4.25
N THR A 488 -8.07 -22.52 4.17
CA THR A 488 -7.35 -22.72 2.89
C THR A 488 -7.81 -23.94 2.09
N ASP A 489 -8.42 -24.93 2.75
CA ASP A 489 -9.03 -26.13 2.12
C ASP A 489 -10.52 -25.94 1.73
N LEU A 490 -11.03 -24.71 1.85
CA LEU A 490 -12.41 -24.32 1.58
C LEU A 490 -13.44 -24.85 2.60
N THR A 491 -13.02 -25.44 3.71
CA THR A 491 -13.93 -25.81 4.79
C THR A 491 -14.37 -24.56 5.57
N PRO A 492 -15.66 -24.41 5.90
CA PRO A 492 -16.15 -23.24 6.62
C PRO A 492 -15.64 -23.23 8.07
N LYS A 493 -15.38 -22.02 8.59
CA LYS A 493 -15.13 -21.78 10.02
C LYS A 493 -16.44 -21.47 10.76
N PRO A 494 -16.48 -21.60 12.11
CA PRO A 494 -17.63 -21.22 12.90
C PRO A 494 -18.07 -19.77 12.69
N ALA A 495 -17.16 -18.89 12.33
CA ALA A 495 -17.43 -17.49 12.03
C ALA A 495 -18.47 -17.30 10.90
N LEU A 496 -18.46 -18.15 9.87
CA LEU A 496 -19.44 -18.10 8.80
C LEU A 496 -20.89 -18.38 9.30
N GLU A 497 -21.03 -19.31 10.25
CA GLU A 497 -22.34 -19.66 10.82
C GLU A 497 -22.88 -18.58 11.78
N ALA A 498 -21.99 -17.77 12.34
CA ALA A 498 -22.34 -16.66 13.24
C ALA A 498 -22.90 -15.44 12.51
N LEU A 499 -22.80 -15.37 11.17
CA LEU A 499 -23.27 -14.24 10.38
C LEU A 499 -24.77 -14.33 10.06
N PRO A 500 -25.52 -13.22 10.05
CA PRO A 500 -26.94 -13.15 9.74
C PRO A 500 -27.20 -13.23 8.22
N LEU A 501 -26.68 -14.25 7.58
CA LEU A 501 -26.87 -14.53 6.16
C LEU A 501 -28.15 -15.35 5.96
N GLN A 502 -28.97 -14.93 5.01
CA GLN A 502 -30.15 -15.73 4.63
C GLN A 502 -29.66 -16.95 3.83
N LYS A 503 -29.91 -18.14 4.35
CA LYS A 503 -29.65 -19.41 3.66
C LYS A 503 -30.72 -19.72 2.64
#